data_1ba09e5b1d4fcac0bc20389a03d04eba
#
_entry.id   1ba09e5b1d4fcac0bc20389a03d04eba
#
_cell.length_a   1.000
_cell.length_b   1.000
_cell.length_c   1.000
_cell.angle_alpha   90.00
_cell.angle_beta   90.00
_cell.angle_gamma   90.00
#
_symmetry.space_group_name_H-M   'P 1'
#
loop_
_entity.id
_entity.type
_entity.pdbx_description
1 polymer ?
#
loop_
_entity_poly.entity_id
_entity_poly.type
_entity_poly.pdbx_seq_one_letter_code
_entity_poly.pdbx_strand_id
1 'polypeptide(L)'
;MTTTRPLITAWSLFLGIALLQAGVGLQRPLLGLRAEVEGFAPITTSLVMTAYYAGFVLGTRYVGKILDAVGHIRTFAGLASLASTIVLGQGLWVTPWSWGLCRLTFGVCVAALYVVAESWLNDFADNSNRGGLLSSYMVVAVAATMLGQYSIGLAAVTEFTLFAVASIMVSMSLVPVALSKRAAAPVGIPEPISFRRLHSIVPTGIVICGLSGMTLGTLIGLGPVYGSSQGWSAFQIANFVGAPLAGSVVLQIPLGRLSDRVPRRGVMVICALGATISCLIVSQLDGLSLIHI
;
A
#
# COMPACT_ATOMS: atom_id res chain seq x y z
N MET A 1 -15.43 -29.50 -19.05
CA MET A 1 -15.19 -28.59 -17.91
C MET A 1 -14.47 -27.37 -18.46
N THR A 2 -15.18 -26.25 -18.60
CA THR A 2 -14.69 -25.02 -19.20
C THR A 2 -13.61 -24.41 -18.30
N THR A 3 -12.39 -24.38 -18.78
CA THR A 3 -11.28 -23.61 -18.17
C THR A 3 -11.60 -22.14 -18.27
N THR A 4 -12.45 -21.63 -17.38
CA THR A 4 -12.61 -20.18 -17.19
C THR A 4 -11.23 -19.63 -16.81
N ARG A 5 -10.75 -18.68 -17.62
CA ARG A 5 -9.43 -18.05 -17.37
C ARG A 5 -9.42 -17.52 -15.93
N PRO A 6 -8.43 -17.87 -15.10
CA PRO A 6 -8.41 -17.52 -13.66
C PRO A 6 -8.56 -16.01 -13.40
N LEU A 7 -8.08 -15.18 -14.31
CA LEU A 7 -8.26 -13.72 -14.26
C LEU A 7 -9.74 -13.28 -14.33
N ILE A 8 -10.57 -13.97 -15.15
CA ILE A 8 -12.00 -13.67 -15.26
C ILE A 8 -12.72 -14.07 -13.97
N THR A 9 -12.26 -15.11 -13.29
CA THR A 9 -12.87 -15.57 -12.04
C THR A 9 -12.50 -14.66 -10.86
N ALA A 10 -11.32 -14.03 -10.89
CA ALA A 10 -10.82 -13.16 -9.83
C ALA A 10 -11.14 -11.66 -10.05
N TRP A 11 -11.91 -11.29 -11.10
CA TRP A 11 -12.16 -9.88 -11.45
C TRP A 11 -12.74 -9.04 -10.30
N SER A 12 -13.64 -9.63 -9.52
CA SER A 12 -14.27 -8.95 -8.39
C SER A 12 -13.27 -8.61 -7.28
N LEU A 13 -12.30 -9.50 -7.04
CA LEU A 13 -11.21 -9.26 -6.10
C LEU A 13 -10.26 -8.19 -6.62
N PHE A 14 -9.88 -8.22 -7.91
CA PHE A 14 -9.04 -7.20 -8.52
C PHE A 14 -9.70 -5.82 -8.48
N LEU A 15 -10.98 -5.71 -8.79
CA LEU A 15 -11.71 -4.45 -8.70
C LEU A 15 -11.83 -3.96 -7.26
N GLY A 16 -12.11 -4.85 -6.30
CA GLY A 16 -12.14 -4.52 -4.89
C GLY A 16 -10.81 -3.97 -4.40
N ILE A 17 -9.70 -4.63 -4.77
CA ILE A 17 -8.35 -4.18 -4.44
C ILE A 17 -8.02 -2.86 -5.12
N ALA A 18 -8.39 -2.68 -6.39
CA ALA A 18 -8.17 -1.41 -7.09
C ALA A 18 -8.83 -0.23 -6.36
N LEU A 19 -10.08 -0.38 -5.96
CA LEU A 19 -10.82 0.65 -5.23
C LEU A 19 -10.21 0.90 -3.83
N LEU A 20 -9.86 -0.15 -3.10
CA LEU A 20 -9.17 -0.04 -1.82
C LEU A 20 -7.85 0.73 -1.96
N GLN A 21 -7.03 0.33 -2.92
CA GLN A 21 -5.72 0.93 -3.15
C GLN A 21 -5.80 2.37 -3.64
N ALA A 22 -6.81 2.72 -4.42
CA ALA A 22 -7.06 4.10 -4.81
C ALA A 22 -7.40 4.97 -3.58
N GLY A 23 -8.26 4.50 -2.68
CA GLY A 23 -8.56 5.21 -1.44
C GLY A 23 -7.35 5.37 -0.52
N VAL A 24 -6.56 4.30 -0.34
CA VAL A 24 -5.29 4.35 0.42
C VAL A 24 -4.27 5.28 -0.24
N GLY A 25 -4.20 5.27 -1.58
CA GLY A 25 -3.31 6.13 -2.37
C GLY A 25 -3.62 7.62 -2.20
N LEU A 26 -4.89 8.00 -2.24
CA LEU A 26 -5.33 9.40 -2.01
C LEU A 26 -5.04 9.85 -0.58
N GLN A 27 -5.32 9.00 0.41
CA GLN A 27 -5.17 9.37 1.83
C GLN A 27 -3.72 9.73 2.21
N ARG A 28 -2.72 9.07 1.63
CA ARG A 28 -1.31 9.26 2.01
C ARG A 28 -0.82 10.70 1.80
N PRO A 29 -0.84 11.27 0.57
CA PRO A 29 -0.43 12.66 0.36
C PRO A 29 -1.39 13.65 1.03
N LEU A 30 -2.69 13.35 1.08
CA LEU A 30 -3.70 14.20 1.71
C LEU A 30 -3.35 14.51 3.16
N LEU A 31 -3.02 13.49 3.95
CA LEU A 31 -2.69 13.68 5.36
C LEU A 31 -1.40 14.48 5.57
N GLY A 32 -0.37 14.26 4.73
CA GLY A 32 0.87 15.02 4.80
C GLY A 32 0.64 16.52 4.55
N LEU A 33 -0.03 16.82 3.45
CA LEU A 33 -0.33 18.21 3.06
C LEU A 33 -1.30 18.91 4.05
N ARG A 34 -2.32 18.18 4.50
CA ARG A 34 -3.27 18.72 5.48
C ARG A 34 -2.59 18.99 6.82
N ALA A 35 -1.71 18.10 7.30
CA ALA A 35 -0.96 18.30 8.54
C ALA A 35 -0.13 19.60 8.53
N GLU A 36 0.45 19.92 7.37
CA GLU A 36 1.22 21.14 7.20
C GLU A 36 0.32 22.38 7.24
N VAL A 37 -0.79 22.37 6.51
CA VAL A 37 -1.77 23.47 6.52
C VAL A 37 -2.32 23.72 7.92
N GLU A 38 -2.51 22.66 8.72
CA GLU A 38 -2.96 22.75 10.12
C GLU A 38 -1.83 23.12 11.10
N GLY A 39 -0.61 23.33 10.61
CA GLY A 39 0.52 23.75 11.43
C GLY A 39 1.07 22.66 12.35
N PHE A 40 0.92 21.38 12.00
CA PHE A 40 1.52 20.29 12.79
C PHE A 40 3.04 20.38 12.69
N ALA A 41 3.72 20.29 13.84
CA ALA A 41 5.17 20.20 13.84
C ALA A 41 5.67 18.99 13.03
N PRO A 42 6.79 19.06 12.28
CA PRO A 42 7.30 17.96 11.47
C PRO A 42 7.47 16.66 12.24
N ILE A 43 7.92 16.71 13.47
CA ILE A 43 8.06 15.54 14.34
C ILE A 43 6.71 14.90 14.66
N THR A 44 5.67 15.71 14.89
CA THR A 44 4.31 15.26 15.15
C THR A 44 3.72 14.56 13.92
N THR A 45 3.88 15.17 12.75
CA THR A 45 3.46 14.58 11.47
C THR A 45 4.15 13.24 11.24
N SER A 46 5.47 13.17 11.48
CA SER A 46 6.24 11.93 11.35
C SER A 46 5.74 10.83 12.30
N LEU A 47 5.44 11.15 13.56
CA LEU A 47 4.88 10.20 14.52
C LEU A 47 3.50 9.70 14.10
N VAL A 48 2.62 10.60 13.64
CA VAL A 48 1.30 10.25 13.10
C VAL A 48 1.44 9.32 11.89
N MET A 49 2.34 9.61 10.95
CA MET A 49 2.58 8.74 9.79
C MET A 49 3.16 7.38 10.19
N THR A 50 4.06 7.34 11.17
CA THR A 50 4.65 6.11 11.69
C THR A 50 3.63 5.22 12.40
N ALA A 51 2.63 5.78 13.07
CA ALA A 51 1.56 5.02 13.72
C ALA A 51 0.83 4.05 12.76
N TYR A 52 0.71 4.42 11.48
CA TYR A 52 0.18 3.51 10.45
C TYR A 52 0.99 2.21 10.34
N TYR A 53 2.31 2.31 10.31
CA TYR A 53 3.17 1.12 10.18
C TYR A 53 3.16 0.26 11.44
N ALA A 54 3.06 0.87 12.63
CA ALA A 54 2.85 0.13 13.87
C ALA A 54 1.53 -0.65 13.83
N GLY A 55 0.46 0.00 13.40
CA GLY A 55 -0.84 -0.64 13.18
C GLY A 55 -0.76 -1.76 12.13
N PHE A 56 -0.03 -1.53 11.04
CA PHE A 56 0.16 -2.52 9.97
C PHE A 56 0.78 -3.83 10.50
N VAL A 57 1.83 -3.73 11.32
CA VAL A 57 2.45 -4.90 11.96
C VAL A 57 1.46 -5.62 12.89
N LEU A 58 0.66 -4.88 13.65
CA LEU A 58 -0.37 -5.48 14.52
C LEU A 58 -1.46 -6.19 13.71
N GLY A 59 -1.91 -5.59 12.61
CA GLY A 59 -2.94 -6.16 11.73
C GLY A 59 -2.57 -7.51 11.16
N THR A 60 -1.33 -7.68 10.69
CA THR A 60 -0.86 -8.96 10.14
C THR A 60 -0.87 -10.09 11.18
N ARG A 61 -0.71 -9.76 12.46
CA ARG A 61 -0.62 -10.77 13.53
C ARG A 61 -1.96 -11.41 13.89
N TYR A 62 -3.04 -10.65 13.83
CA TYR A 62 -4.33 -11.09 14.36
C TYR A 62 -5.36 -11.48 13.28
N VAL A 63 -5.15 -11.07 12.04
CA VAL A 63 -6.13 -11.29 10.96
C VAL A 63 -6.41 -12.77 10.68
N GLY A 64 -5.43 -13.65 10.81
CA GLY A 64 -5.62 -15.09 10.58
C GLY A 64 -6.74 -15.67 11.45
N LYS A 65 -6.77 -15.33 12.74
CA LYS A 65 -7.81 -15.81 13.66
C LYS A 65 -9.22 -15.33 13.27
N ILE A 66 -9.33 -14.09 12.79
CA ILE A 66 -10.60 -13.52 12.34
C ILE A 66 -11.03 -14.20 11.05
N LEU A 67 -10.10 -14.39 10.14
CA LEU A 67 -10.34 -14.99 8.83
C LEU A 67 -10.87 -16.43 8.97
N ASP A 68 -10.28 -17.22 9.86
CA ASP A 68 -10.73 -18.59 10.16
C ASP A 68 -12.13 -18.62 10.81
N ALA A 69 -12.42 -17.65 11.68
CA ALA A 69 -13.67 -17.63 12.43
C ALA A 69 -14.87 -17.20 11.55
N VAL A 70 -14.71 -16.22 10.65
CA VAL A 70 -15.83 -15.62 9.92
C VAL A 70 -15.70 -15.67 8.39
N GLY A 71 -14.55 -16.07 7.86
CA GLY A 71 -14.27 -16.20 6.44
C GLY A 71 -13.92 -14.89 5.73
N HIS A 72 -13.44 -14.99 4.48
CA HIS A 72 -12.84 -13.89 3.72
C HIS A 72 -13.79 -12.71 3.49
N ILE A 73 -15.01 -12.95 2.99
CA ILE A 73 -15.95 -11.88 2.60
C ILE A 73 -16.36 -11.06 3.82
N ARG A 74 -16.71 -11.72 4.94
CA ARG A 74 -17.15 -11.02 6.16
C ARG A 74 -16.01 -10.26 6.81
N THR A 75 -14.80 -10.83 6.83
CA THR A 75 -13.60 -10.16 7.34
C THR A 75 -13.28 -8.93 6.50
N PHE A 76 -13.31 -9.06 5.17
CA PHE A 76 -13.10 -7.94 4.27
C PHE A 76 -14.14 -6.84 4.49
N ALA A 77 -15.41 -7.20 4.59
CA ALA A 77 -16.52 -6.26 4.81
C ALA A 77 -16.35 -5.45 6.09
N GLY A 78 -16.12 -6.13 7.22
CA GLY A 78 -15.92 -5.47 8.51
C GLY A 78 -14.72 -4.53 8.52
N LEU A 79 -13.59 -4.98 7.97
CA LEU A 79 -12.36 -4.18 7.92
C LEU A 79 -12.48 -2.99 6.95
N ALA A 80 -13.09 -3.16 5.78
CA ALA A 80 -13.29 -2.07 4.83
C ALA A 80 -14.25 -1.01 5.37
N SER A 81 -15.35 -1.43 6.03
CA SER A 81 -16.28 -0.51 6.70
C SER A 81 -15.59 0.28 7.82
N LEU A 82 -14.82 -0.38 8.66
CA LEU A 82 -14.06 0.28 9.72
C LEU A 82 -13.01 1.24 9.14
N ALA A 83 -12.25 0.82 8.14
CA ALA A 83 -11.25 1.67 7.47
C ALA A 83 -11.89 2.92 6.86
N SER A 84 -13.03 2.78 6.17
CA SER A 84 -13.80 3.89 5.60
C SER A 84 -14.25 4.88 6.67
N THR A 85 -14.79 4.39 7.79
CA THR A 85 -15.23 5.22 8.93
C THR A 85 -14.04 5.99 9.53
N ILE A 86 -12.88 5.34 9.66
CA ILE A 86 -11.66 5.99 10.16
C ILE A 86 -11.22 7.14 9.25
N VAL A 87 -11.29 6.96 7.92
CA VAL A 87 -10.96 8.02 6.96
C VAL A 87 -11.86 9.24 7.14
N LEU A 88 -13.16 9.05 7.31
CA LEU A 88 -14.08 10.15 7.62
C LEU A 88 -13.75 10.81 8.96
N GLY A 89 -13.45 10.01 9.99
CA GLY A 89 -13.05 10.51 11.31
C GLY A 89 -11.82 11.40 11.25
N GLN A 90 -10.84 11.11 10.39
CA GLN A 90 -9.67 11.97 10.18
C GLN A 90 -10.02 13.32 9.58
N GLY A 91 -11.04 13.40 8.72
CA GLY A 91 -11.53 14.66 8.19
C GLY A 91 -12.35 15.47 9.18
N LEU A 92 -13.02 14.81 10.14
CA LEU A 92 -13.86 15.46 11.15
C LEU A 92 -13.06 15.94 12.37
N TRP A 93 -12.09 15.15 12.83
CA TRP A 93 -11.28 15.46 14.01
C TRP A 93 -9.82 15.67 13.63
N VAL A 94 -9.50 16.91 13.26
CA VAL A 94 -8.18 17.30 12.79
C VAL A 94 -7.30 17.67 13.99
N THR A 95 -6.83 16.68 14.72
CA THR A 95 -5.88 16.83 15.83
C THR A 95 -4.79 15.76 15.76
N PRO A 96 -3.56 16.02 16.25
CA PRO A 96 -2.48 15.04 16.21
C PRO A 96 -2.83 13.71 16.89
N TRP A 97 -3.51 13.74 18.02
CA TRP A 97 -3.89 12.56 18.79
C TRP A 97 -4.94 11.71 18.07
N SER A 98 -6.02 12.36 17.58
CA SER A 98 -7.04 11.64 16.81
C SER A 98 -6.44 11.02 15.54
N TRP A 99 -5.57 11.74 14.86
CA TRP A 99 -4.90 11.23 13.66
C TRP A 99 -3.94 10.09 13.98
N GLY A 100 -3.18 10.17 15.08
CA GLY A 100 -2.31 9.07 15.51
C GLY A 100 -3.09 7.78 15.75
N LEU A 101 -4.20 7.86 16.48
CA LEU A 101 -5.08 6.72 16.74
C LEU A 101 -5.74 6.20 15.45
N CYS A 102 -6.28 7.10 14.64
CA CYS A 102 -6.87 6.76 13.33
C CYS A 102 -5.84 6.07 12.41
N ARG A 103 -4.62 6.59 12.34
CA ARG A 103 -3.54 5.99 11.52
C ARG A 103 -3.15 4.61 11.99
N LEU A 104 -3.01 4.42 13.30
CA LEU A 104 -2.74 3.10 13.88
C LEU A 104 -3.85 2.11 13.53
N THR A 105 -5.11 2.47 13.78
CA THR A 105 -6.26 1.59 13.52
C THR A 105 -6.45 1.36 12.01
N PHE A 106 -6.25 2.39 11.19
CA PHE A 106 -6.28 2.25 9.73
C PHE A 106 -5.19 1.32 9.22
N GLY A 107 -3.98 1.39 9.79
CA GLY A 107 -2.88 0.46 9.49
C GLY A 107 -3.25 -0.99 9.79
N VAL A 108 -3.88 -1.26 10.93
CA VAL A 108 -4.42 -2.59 11.28
C VAL A 108 -5.39 -3.08 10.22
N CYS A 109 -6.36 -2.23 9.83
CA CYS A 109 -7.38 -2.60 8.85
C CYS A 109 -6.76 -2.90 7.48
N VAL A 110 -5.87 -2.03 6.99
CA VAL A 110 -5.27 -2.17 5.65
C VAL A 110 -4.38 -3.40 5.58
N ALA A 111 -3.54 -3.65 6.59
CA ALA A 111 -2.72 -4.86 6.65
C ALA A 111 -3.57 -6.13 6.62
N ALA A 112 -4.63 -6.15 7.42
CA ALA A 112 -5.56 -7.26 7.48
C ALA A 112 -6.29 -7.45 6.13
N LEU A 113 -6.72 -6.36 5.47
CA LEU A 113 -7.34 -6.42 4.14
C LEU A 113 -6.38 -6.99 3.08
N TYR A 114 -5.08 -6.66 3.14
CA TYR A 114 -4.09 -7.24 2.24
C TYR A 114 -3.93 -8.74 2.46
N VAL A 115 -3.82 -9.18 3.71
CA VAL A 115 -3.72 -10.62 4.03
C VAL A 115 -4.97 -11.37 3.55
N VAL A 116 -6.17 -10.82 3.75
CA VAL A 116 -7.42 -11.40 3.26
C VAL A 116 -7.42 -11.52 1.73
N ALA A 117 -7.03 -10.44 1.04
CA ALA A 117 -7.00 -10.40 -0.42
C ALA A 117 -5.97 -11.37 -1.00
N GLU A 118 -4.76 -11.41 -0.44
CA GLU A 118 -3.69 -12.30 -0.90
C GLU A 118 -3.98 -13.77 -0.59
N SER A 119 -4.55 -14.05 0.59
CA SER A 119 -5.01 -15.40 0.93
C SER A 119 -6.07 -15.87 -0.08
N TRP A 120 -7.06 -15.04 -0.35
CA TRP A 120 -8.11 -15.36 -1.31
C TRP A 120 -7.59 -15.50 -2.74
N LEU A 121 -6.63 -14.66 -3.15
CA LEU A 121 -5.97 -14.76 -4.44
C LEU A 121 -5.20 -16.09 -4.58
N ASN A 122 -4.56 -16.56 -3.51
CA ASN A 122 -3.88 -17.85 -3.50
C ASN A 122 -4.85 -19.03 -3.69
N ASP A 123 -6.11 -18.92 -3.26
CA ASP A 123 -7.15 -19.95 -3.48
C ASP A 123 -7.59 -20.04 -4.96
N PHE A 124 -7.41 -18.97 -5.73
CA PHE A 124 -7.63 -18.96 -7.18
C PHE A 124 -6.42 -19.48 -7.96
N ALA A 125 -5.25 -19.52 -7.32
CA ALA A 125 -3.99 -19.88 -7.95
C ALA A 125 -3.75 -21.39 -7.94
N ASP A 126 -3.24 -21.90 -9.06
CA ASP A 126 -2.58 -23.20 -9.15
C ASP A 126 -1.09 -23.01 -9.49
N ASN A 127 -0.32 -24.09 -9.47
CA ASN A 127 1.12 -24.01 -9.73
C ASN A 127 1.47 -23.44 -11.12
N SER A 128 0.55 -23.48 -12.07
CA SER A 128 0.78 -23.03 -13.46
C SER A 128 0.46 -21.54 -13.66
N ASN A 129 -0.42 -20.95 -12.85
CA ASN A 129 -0.91 -19.57 -13.04
C ASN A 129 -0.59 -18.59 -11.89
N ARG A 130 -0.05 -19.09 -10.77
CA ARG A 130 0.21 -18.32 -9.55
C ARG A 130 1.07 -17.08 -9.79
N GLY A 131 2.15 -17.21 -10.57
CA GLY A 131 3.04 -16.10 -10.90
C GLY A 131 2.32 -15.01 -11.68
N GLY A 132 1.59 -15.35 -12.72
CA GLY A 132 0.81 -14.41 -13.53
C GLY A 132 -0.29 -13.72 -12.74
N LEU A 133 -0.98 -14.45 -11.85
CA LEU A 133 -2.05 -13.91 -11.04
C LEU A 133 -1.53 -12.90 -10.00
N LEU A 134 -0.43 -13.24 -9.30
CA LEU A 134 0.22 -12.34 -8.36
C LEU A 134 0.82 -11.10 -9.04
N SER A 135 1.43 -11.27 -10.22
CA SER A 135 1.94 -10.12 -10.99
C SER A 135 0.82 -9.18 -11.41
N SER A 136 -0.31 -9.73 -11.87
CA SER A 136 -1.49 -8.92 -12.23
C SER A 136 -2.05 -8.19 -11.02
N TYR A 137 -2.12 -8.83 -9.86
CA TYR A 137 -2.51 -8.21 -8.59
C TYR A 137 -1.62 -7.01 -8.25
N MET A 138 -0.30 -7.19 -8.32
CA MET A 138 0.65 -6.10 -8.03
C MET A 138 0.52 -4.93 -8.99
N VAL A 139 0.37 -5.19 -10.30
CA VAL A 139 0.15 -4.13 -11.30
C VAL A 139 -1.13 -3.36 -11.00
N VAL A 140 -2.24 -4.05 -10.74
CA VAL A 140 -3.52 -3.42 -10.40
C VAL A 140 -3.40 -2.60 -9.11
N ALA A 141 -2.77 -3.15 -8.07
CA ALA A 141 -2.61 -2.48 -6.79
C ALA A 141 -1.78 -1.18 -6.91
N VAL A 142 -0.64 -1.23 -7.61
CA VAL A 142 0.22 -0.05 -7.78
C VAL A 142 -0.44 0.99 -8.68
N ALA A 143 -1.01 0.58 -9.82
CA ALA A 143 -1.70 1.50 -10.73
C ALA A 143 -2.87 2.22 -10.02
N ALA A 144 -3.66 1.48 -9.24
CA ALA A 144 -4.76 2.05 -8.48
C ALA A 144 -4.27 3.01 -7.37
N THR A 145 -3.16 2.67 -6.69
CA THR A 145 -2.53 3.57 -5.72
C THR A 145 -2.13 4.90 -6.39
N MET A 146 -1.51 4.84 -7.57
CA MET A 146 -1.14 6.03 -8.33
C MET A 146 -2.36 6.87 -8.73
N LEU A 147 -3.40 6.23 -9.27
CA LEU A 147 -4.66 6.92 -9.61
C LEU A 147 -5.27 7.61 -8.38
N GLY A 148 -5.23 6.94 -7.23
CA GLY A 148 -5.65 7.52 -5.96
C GLY A 148 -4.83 8.75 -5.57
N GLN A 149 -3.51 8.71 -5.72
CA GLN A 149 -2.64 9.86 -5.44
C GLN A 149 -2.97 11.07 -6.33
N TYR A 150 -3.20 10.84 -7.62
CA TYR A 150 -3.59 11.92 -8.54
C TYR A 150 -4.98 12.50 -8.24
N SER A 151 -5.86 11.76 -7.56
CA SER A 151 -7.16 12.25 -7.12
C SER A 151 -7.07 13.38 -6.09
N ILE A 152 -5.88 13.69 -5.55
CA ILE A 152 -5.66 14.85 -4.66
C ILE A 152 -5.97 16.18 -5.35
N GLY A 153 -5.90 16.24 -6.68
CA GLY A 153 -6.25 17.41 -7.47
C GLY A 153 -7.75 17.68 -7.62
N LEU A 154 -8.63 16.81 -7.08
CA LEU A 154 -10.07 16.94 -7.23
C LEU A 154 -10.68 18.07 -6.37
N ALA A 155 -10.03 18.43 -5.24
CA ALA A 155 -10.50 19.46 -4.34
C ALA A 155 -9.34 20.03 -3.53
N ALA A 156 -9.57 21.14 -2.80
CA ALA A 156 -8.56 21.67 -1.91
C ALA A 156 -8.30 20.72 -0.73
N VAL A 157 -7.04 20.62 -0.31
CA VAL A 157 -6.65 19.73 0.81
C VAL A 157 -7.25 20.13 2.16
N THR A 158 -7.74 21.38 2.24
CA THR A 158 -8.46 21.92 3.41
C THR A 158 -9.89 21.45 3.49
N GLU A 159 -10.45 20.96 2.38
CA GLU A 159 -11.84 20.54 2.32
C GLU A 159 -12.02 19.09 2.82
N PHE A 160 -13.19 18.82 3.36
CA PHE A 160 -13.60 17.47 3.75
C PHE A 160 -13.80 16.53 2.54
N THR A 161 -14.00 17.11 1.36
CA THR A 161 -14.30 16.39 0.09
C THR A 161 -13.32 15.27 -0.19
N LEU A 162 -12.00 15.49 -0.03
CA LEU A 162 -10.99 14.47 -0.30
C LEU A 162 -11.04 13.29 0.68
N PHE A 163 -11.36 13.55 1.95
CA PHE A 163 -11.61 12.48 2.94
C PHE A 163 -12.85 11.67 2.58
N ALA A 164 -13.92 12.34 2.14
CA ALA A 164 -15.14 11.68 1.68
C ALA A 164 -14.86 10.79 0.44
N VAL A 165 -14.14 11.31 -0.56
CA VAL A 165 -13.76 10.54 -1.76
C VAL A 165 -12.91 9.32 -1.39
N ALA A 166 -11.89 9.47 -0.54
CA ALA A 166 -11.08 8.35 -0.08
C ALA A 166 -11.92 7.30 0.66
N SER A 167 -12.82 7.74 1.54
CA SER A 167 -13.75 6.85 2.26
C SER A 167 -14.69 6.12 1.31
N ILE A 168 -15.28 6.80 0.33
CA ILE A 168 -16.14 6.19 -0.70
C ILE A 168 -15.37 5.12 -1.46
N MET A 169 -14.14 5.38 -1.92
CA MET A 169 -13.32 4.40 -2.60
C MET A 169 -13.08 3.15 -1.74
N VAL A 170 -12.73 3.33 -0.46
CA VAL A 170 -12.54 2.23 0.48
C VAL A 170 -13.84 1.45 0.72
N SER A 171 -14.97 2.12 0.93
CA SER A 171 -16.28 1.47 1.09
C SER A 171 -16.70 0.72 -0.17
N MET A 172 -16.56 1.34 -1.34
CA MET A 172 -16.92 0.74 -2.61
C MET A 172 -16.09 -0.49 -2.96
N SER A 173 -14.90 -0.64 -2.37
CA SER A 173 -14.07 -1.84 -2.53
C SER A 173 -14.79 -3.12 -2.09
N LEU A 174 -15.72 -2.99 -1.15
CA LEU A 174 -16.53 -4.10 -0.65
C LEU A 174 -17.52 -4.63 -1.69
N VAL A 175 -18.08 -3.76 -2.53
CA VAL A 175 -19.19 -4.14 -3.44
C VAL A 175 -18.81 -5.29 -4.38
N PRO A 176 -17.72 -5.21 -5.17
CA PRO A 176 -17.34 -6.32 -6.05
C PRO A 176 -16.94 -7.59 -5.28
N VAL A 177 -16.39 -7.43 -4.08
CA VAL A 177 -16.01 -8.55 -3.19
C VAL A 177 -17.25 -9.26 -2.66
N ALA A 178 -18.26 -8.52 -2.21
CA ALA A 178 -19.52 -9.06 -1.70
C ALA A 178 -20.34 -9.76 -2.79
N LEU A 179 -20.23 -9.31 -4.05
CA LEU A 179 -20.91 -9.90 -5.21
C LEU A 179 -20.16 -11.12 -5.77
N SER A 180 -19.01 -11.47 -5.23
CA SER A 180 -18.26 -12.67 -5.65
C SER A 180 -19.05 -13.94 -5.34
N LYS A 181 -19.29 -14.76 -6.36
CA LYS A 181 -20.02 -16.04 -6.24
C LYS A 181 -19.17 -17.15 -5.59
N ARG A 182 -17.87 -16.99 -5.50
CA ARG A 182 -16.95 -18.02 -5.00
C ARG A 182 -16.54 -17.71 -3.58
N ALA A 183 -17.03 -18.53 -2.65
CA ALA A 183 -16.47 -18.54 -1.29
C ALA A 183 -15.04 -19.08 -1.34
N ALA A 184 -14.12 -18.42 -0.63
CA ALA A 184 -12.79 -18.96 -0.45
C ALA A 184 -12.84 -20.22 0.42
N ALA A 185 -11.92 -21.14 0.19
CA ALA A 185 -11.76 -22.31 1.04
C ALA A 185 -11.38 -21.90 2.47
N PRO A 186 -11.71 -22.72 3.49
CA PRO A 186 -11.22 -22.48 4.86
C PRO A 186 -9.69 -22.40 4.85
N VAL A 187 -9.13 -21.37 5.42
CA VAL A 187 -7.67 -21.20 5.50
C VAL A 187 -7.16 -22.06 6.64
N GLY A 188 -6.31 -23.03 6.34
CA GLY A 188 -5.51 -23.68 7.39
C GLY A 188 -4.55 -22.64 7.99
N ILE A 189 -4.59 -22.43 9.30
CA ILE A 189 -3.70 -21.46 9.97
C ILE A 189 -2.26 -21.94 9.77
N PRO A 190 -1.41 -21.21 9.03
CA PRO A 190 0.02 -21.53 8.99
C PRO A 190 0.58 -21.37 10.40
N GLU A 191 1.38 -22.33 10.88
CA GLU A 191 2.07 -22.16 12.14
C GLU A 191 2.91 -20.86 12.12
N PRO A 192 2.78 -20.00 13.13
CA PRO A 192 3.52 -18.74 13.17
C PRO A 192 5.02 -19.03 13.29
N ILE A 193 5.79 -18.67 12.26
CA ILE A 193 7.25 -18.75 12.31
C ILE A 193 7.75 -17.59 13.15
N SER A 194 8.53 -17.89 14.22
CA SER A 194 9.15 -16.84 15.03
C SER A 194 10.15 -16.02 14.18
N PHE A 195 10.26 -14.71 14.45
CA PHE A 195 11.21 -13.82 13.76
C PHE A 195 12.64 -14.33 13.84
N ARG A 196 13.04 -14.91 14.98
CA ARG A 196 14.36 -15.49 15.18
C ARG A 196 14.63 -16.68 14.24
N ARG A 197 13.63 -17.54 14.05
CA ARG A 197 13.72 -18.68 13.11
C ARG A 197 13.75 -18.19 11.67
N LEU A 198 12.94 -17.19 11.33
CA LEU A 198 12.95 -16.59 9.99
C LEU A 198 14.31 -15.95 9.69
N HIS A 199 14.90 -15.21 10.64
CA HIS A 199 16.23 -14.60 10.50
C HIS A 199 17.32 -15.67 10.31
N SER A 200 17.26 -16.81 10.98
CA SER A 200 18.24 -17.88 10.81
C SER A 200 18.16 -18.54 9.43
N ILE A 201 16.98 -18.53 8.77
CA ILE A 201 16.78 -19.15 7.44
C ILE A 201 17.16 -18.16 6.33
N VAL A 202 16.73 -16.89 6.42
CA VAL A 202 16.89 -15.88 5.35
C VAL A 202 17.36 -14.51 5.88
N PRO A 203 18.56 -14.42 6.49
CA PRO A 203 19.02 -13.17 7.12
C PRO A 203 19.11 -12.00 6.14
N THR A 204 19.69 -12.22 4.96
CA THR A 204 19.83 -11.19 3.91
C THR A 204 18.48 -10.66 3.46
N GLY A 205 17.49 -11.55 3.29
CA GLY A 205 16.13 -11.15 2.90
C GLY A 205 15.47 -10.22 3.92
N ILE A 206 15.61 -10.52 5.21
CA ILE A 206 15.04 -9.70 6.28
C ILE A 206 15.68 -8.30 6.31
N VAL A 207 17.00 -8.23 6.21
CA VAL A 207 17.73 -6.94 6.22
C VAL A 207 17.31 -6.08 5.02
N ILE A 208 17.27 -6.66 3.82
CA ILE A 208 16.88 -5.93 2.60
C ILE A 208 15.40 -5.50 2.68
N CYS A 209 14.50 -6.35 3.13
CA CYS A 209 13.10 -5.97 3.34
C CYS A 209 12.97 -4.82 4.35
N GLY A 210 13.73 -4.86 5.44
CA GLY A 210 13.75 -3.78 6.43
C GLY A 210 14.24 -2.45 5.84
N LEU A 211 15.38 -2.45 5.16
CA LEU A 211 15.94 -1.25 4.53
C LEU A 211 15.02 -0.70 3.42
N SER A 212 14.48 -1.58 2.56
CA SER A 212 13.53 -1.17 1.51
C SER A 212 12.25 -0.58 2.12
N GLY A 213 11.75 -1.18 3.19
CA GLY A 213 10.58 -0.68 3.92
C GLY A 213 10.83 0.70 4.53
N MET A 214 12.01 0.93 5.11
CA MET A 214 12.40 2.25 5.64
C MET A 214 12.48 3.30 4.53
N THR A 215 13.13 2.98 3.41
CA THR A 215 13.24 3.90 2.26
C THR A 215 11.87 4.25 1.68
N LEU A 216 11.04 3.25 1.42
CA LEU A 216 9.70 3.45 0.89
C LEU A 216 8.79 4.19 1.88
N GLY A 217 8.89 3.85 3.17
CA GLY A 217 8.14 4.51 4.24
C GLY A 217 8.49 5.99 4.36
N THR A 218 9.78 6.33 4.25
CA THR A 218 10.24 7.73 4.26
C THR A 218 9.71 8.48 3.04
N LEU A 219 9.83 7.92 1.84
CA LEU A 219 9.34 8.55 0.62
C LEU A 219 7.82 8.82 0.68
N ILE A 220 7.04 7.81 1.06
CA ILE A 220 5.57 7.91 1.08
C ILE A 220 5.08 8.75 2.27
N GLY A 221 5.75 8.63 3.41
CA GLY A 221 5.33 9.32 4.64
C GLY A 221 5.78 10.77 4.72
N LEU A 222 7.02 11.05 4.35
CA LEU A 222 7.63 12.38 4.46
C LEU A 222 7.78 13.10 3.12
N GLY A 223 7.69 12.41 1.99
CA GLY A 223 7.78 13.01 0.65
C GLY A 223 6.81 14.18 0.45
N PRO A 224 5.53 14.06 0.81
CA PRO A 224 4.59 15.18 0.72
C PRO A 224 5.00 16.38 1.57
N VAL A 225 5.47 16.15 2.79
CA VAL A 225 5.93 17.20 3.71
C VAL A 225 7.15 17.93 3.14
N TYR A 226 8.11 17.16 2.61
CA TYR A 226 9.29 17.72 1.95
C TYR A 226 8.90 18.57 0.73
N GLY A 227 8.06 18.04 -0.17
CA GLY A 227 7.63 18.78 -1.36
C GLY A 227 6.89 20.08 -1.02
N SER A 228 6.08 20.06 0.03
CA SER A 228 5.37 21.24 0.50
C SER A 228 6.35 22.27 1.08
N SER A 229 7.34 21.86 1.87
CA SER A 229 8.39 22.78 2.38
C SER A 229 9.23 23.42 1.26
N GLN A 230 9.29 22.82 0.08
CA GLN A 230 9.91 23.37 -1.13
C GLN A 230 8.95 24.26 -1.95
N GLY A 231 7.70 24.44 -1.50
CA GLY A 231 6.69 25.22 -2.22
C GLY A 231 6.11 24.52 -3.46
N TRP A 232 6.21 23.20 -3.56
CA TRP A 232 5.68 22.45 -4.70
C TRP A 232 4.15 22.39 -4.67
N SER A 233 3.53 22.39 -5.86
CA SER A 233 2.10 22.18 -6.00
C SER A 233 1.72 20.74 -5.61
N ALA A 234 0.45 20.53 -5.27
CA ALA A 234 -0.08 19.19 -4.96
C ALA A 234 0.18 18.18 -6.09
N PHE A 235 0.12 18.63 -7.34
CA PHE A 235 0.42 17.78 -8.52
C PHE A 235 1.91 17.39 -8.60
N GLN A 236 2.81 18.32 -8.31
CA GLN A 236 4.26 18.04 -8.28
C GLN A 236 4.60 17.06 -7.16
N ILE A 237 4.00 17.22 -5.99
CA ILE A 237 4.16 16.30 -4.86
C ILE A 237 3.63 14.91 -5.22
N ALA A 238 2.46 14.83 -5.86
CA ALA A 238 1.90 13.56 -6.31
C ALA A 238 2.83 12.85 -7.33
N ASN A 239 3.44 13.60 -8.25
CA ASN A 239 4.44 13.07 -9.19
C ASN A 239 5.70 12.59 -8.47
N PHE A 240 6.23 13.37 -7.52
CA PHE A 240 7.43 13.00 -6.77
C PHE A 240 7.26 11.68 -6.01
N VAL A 241 6.11 11.47 -5.37
CA VAL A 241 5.80 10.23 -4.65
C VAL A 241 5.37 9.11 -5.61
N GLY A 242 4.69 9.46 -6.71
CA GLY A 242 4.14 8.49 -7.66
C GLY A 242 5.16 7.94 -8.66
N ALA A 243 6.15 8.73 -9.09
CA ALA A 243 7.12 8.31 -10.10
C ALA A 243 7.94 7.07 -9.70
N PRO A 244 8.45 6.92 -8.47
CA PRO A 244 9.11 5.68 -8.04
C PRO A 244 8.17 4.47 -8.06
N LEU A 245 6.89 4.64 -7.77
CA LEU A 245 5.90 3.56 -7.87
C LEU A 245 5.67 3.16 -9.33
N ALA A 246 5.58 4.12 -10.25
CA ALA A 246 5.51 3.85 -11.69
C ALA A 246 6.77 3.11 -12.17
N GLY A 247 7.95 3.58 -11.78
CA GLY A 247 9.22 2.92 -12.05
C GLY A 247 9.25 1.47 -11.56
N SER A 248 8.69 1.20 -10.38
CA SER A 248 8.61 -0.15 -9.83
C SER A 248 7.77 -1.08 -10.73
N VAL A 249 6.65 -0.62 -11.28
CA VAL A 249 5.82 -1.39 -12.22
C VAL A 249 6.58 -1.70 -13.50
N VAL A 250 7.23 -0.70 -14.08
CA VAL A 250 8.00 -0.84 -15.33
C VAL A 250 9.16 -1.80 -15.16
N LEU A 251 9.89 -1.69 -14.05
CA LEU A 251 11.07 -2.52 -13.76
C LEU A 251 10.73 -3.91 -13.24
N GLN A 252 9.51 -4.15 -12.76
CA GLN A 252 9.12 -5.44 -12.17
C GLN A 252 9.27 -6.60 -13.14
N ILE A 253 8.86 -6.44 -14.40
CA ILE A 253 8.97 -7.49 -15.42
C ILE A 253 10.44 -7.74 -15.83
N PRO A 254 11.25 -6.72 -16.18
CA PRO A 254 12.67 -6.90 -16.49
C PRO A 254 13.46 -7.52 -15.33
N LEU A 255 13.27 -7.02 -14.11
CA LEU A 255 13.96 -7.53 -12.92
C LEU A 255 13.51 -8.95 -12.56
N GLY A 256 12.22 -9.27 -12.75
CA GLY A 256 11.71 -10.63 -12.59
C GLY A 256 12.40 -11.61 -13.55
N ARG A 257 12.47 -11.27 -14.85
CA ARG A 257 13.18 -12.09 -15.85
C ARG A 257 14.68 -12.22 -15.58
N LEU A 258 15.29 -11.15 -15.06
CA LEU A 258 16.71 -11.19 -14.66
C LEU A 258 16.91 -12.12 -13.47
N SER A 259 16.00 -12.09 -12.49
CA SER A 259 16.01 -12.98 -11.32
C SER A 259 15.84 -14.47 -11.65
N ASP A 260 15.26 -14.78 -12.82
CA ASP A 260 15.16 -16.17 -13.32
C ASP A 260 16.48 -16.66 -13.94
N ARG A 261 17.38 -15.74 -14.34
CA ARG A 261 18.64 -16.04 -15.04
C ARG A 261 19.89 -15.87 -14.19
N VAL A 262 19.81 -15.01 -13.18
CA VAL A 262 20.94 -14.62 -12.32
C VAL A 262 20.61 -14.94 -10.87
N PRO A 263 21.60 -15.32 -10.03
CA PRO A 263 21.37 -15.55 -8.60
C PRO A 263 20.65 -14.34 -7.97
N ARG A 264 19.60 -14.60 -7.22
CA ARG A 264 18.76 -13.55 -6.58
C ARG A 264 19.56 -12.50 -5.80
N ARG A 265 20.71 -12.91 -5.19
CA ARG A 265 21.61 -11.97 -4.51
C ARG A 265 22.22 -10.95 -5.47
N GLY A 266 22.57 -11.34 -6.69
CA GLY A 266 23.08 -10.43 -7.71
C GLY A 266 22.04 -9.38 -8.11
N VAL A 267 20.79 -9.79 -8.29
CA VAL A 267 19.69 -8.85 -8.58
C VAL A 267 19.48 -7.86 -7.44
N MET A 268 19.53 -8.32 -6.19
CA MET A 268 19.45 -7.44 -5.01
C MET A 268 20.57 -6.40 -4.98
N VAL A 269 21.81 -6.80 -5.30
CA VAL A 269 22.95 -5.88 -5.37
C VAL A 269 22.76 -4.85 -6.49
N ILE A 270 22.33 -5.27 -7.67
CA ILE A 270 22.05 -4.37 -8.79
C ILE A 270 20.98 -3.33 -8.40
N CYS A 271 19.88 -3.76 -7.77
CA CYS A 271 18.85 -2.86 -7.29
C CYS A 271 19.37 -1.87 -6.23
N ALA A 272 20.18 -2.35 -5.28
CA ALA A 272 20.76 -1.50 -4.23
C ALA A 272 21.72 -0.45 -4.81
N LEU A 273 22.58 -0.85 -5.75
CA LEU A 273 23.47 0.07 -6.46
C LEU A 273 22.69 1.09 -7.28
N GLY A 274 21.67 0.66 -8.02
CA GLY A 274 20.80 1.56 -8.77
C GLY A 274 20.11 2.59 -7.86
N ALA A 275 19.56 2.17 -6.73
CA ALA A 275 18.96 3.05 -5.75
C ALA A 275 19.98 4.06 -5.18
N THR A 276 21.19 3.60 -4.84
CA THR A 276 22.25 4.47 -4.34
C THR A 276 22.66 5.52 -5.36
N ILE A 277 22.87 5.12 -6.62
CA ILE A 277 23.21 6.04 -7.73
C ILE A 277 22.07 7.04 -7.92
N SER A 278 20.82 6.60 -7.93
CA SER A 278 19.66 7.49 -8.07
C SER A 278 19.59 8.52 -6.94
N CYS A 279 19.81 8.10 -5.68
CA CYS A 279 19.85 9.02 -4.54
C CYS A 279 21.00 10.03 -4.66
N LEU A 280 22.18 9.61 -5.11
CA LEU A 280 23.31 10.52 -5.33
C LEU A 280 23.00 11.53 -6.45
N ILE A 281 22.40 11.11 -7.56
CA ILE A 281 21.98 12.01 -8.63
C ILE A 281 20.97 13.03 -8.09
N VAL A 282 19.94 12.57 -7.40
CA VAL A 282 18.90 13.43 -6.80
C VAL A 282 19.50 14.44 -5.82
N SER A 283 20.51 14.06 -5.02
CA SER A 283 21.16 14.96 -4.06
C SER A 283 21.98 16.09 -4.73
N GLN A 284 22.29 15.96 -6.01
CA GLN A 284 23.08 16.95 -6.78
C GLN A 284 22.20 17.84 -7.67
N LEU A 285 20.89 17.55 -7.76
CA LEU A 285 19.95 18.27 -8.60
C LEU A 285 19.17 19.29 -7.76
N ASP A 286 19.24 20.57 -8.16
CA ASP A 286 18.46 21.63 -7.54
C ASP A 286 16.98 21.55 -7.98
N GLY A 287 16.10 21.53 -7.01
CA GLY A 287 14.63 21.70 -7.06
C GLY A 287 13.83 21.19 -8.28
N LEU A 288 13.82 21.95 -9.37
CA LEU A 288 12.96 21.67 -10.54
C LEU A 288 13.43 20.50 -11.43
N SER A 289 14.71 20.18 -11.43
CA SER A 289 15.26 19.06 -12.20
C SER A 289 14.81 17.69 -11.71
N LEU A 290 14.38 17.58 -10.45
CA LEU A 290 13.91 16.34 -9.84
C LEU A 290 12.56 15.85 -10.38
N ILE A 291 11.78 16.73 -11.00
CA ILE A 291 10.43 16.43 -11.50
C ILE A 291 10.47 15.77 -12.88
N HIS A 292 11.60 15.90 -13.59
CA HIS A 292 11.78 15.39 -14.95
C HIS A 292 12.49 14.03 -15.01
N ILE A 293 12.91 13.46 -13.88
CA ILE A 293 13.50 12.14 -13.77
C ILE A 293 12.48 11.14 -13.23
#